data_28db74d027ff8c44239e339adab4f2f8
#
_entry.id   28db74d027ff8c44239e339adab4f2f8
#
_cell.length_a   1.000
_cell.length_b   1.000
_cell.length_c   1.000
_cell.angle_alpha   90.00
_cell.angle_beta   90.00
_cell.angle_gamma   90.00
#
_symmetry.space_group_name_H-M   'P 1'
#
loop_
_entity.id
_entity.type
_entity.pdbx_description
1 polymer ?
#
loop_
_entity_poly.entity_id
_entity_poly.type
_entity_poly.pdbx_seq_one_letter_code
_entity_poly.pdbx_strand_id
1 'polypeptide(L)'
;PGISSAASDVYKRQEKPGGELLGWIEAEDEVLETETVVRRIRLDIMRHNRKLEEYCILYRSNFQSRVLEESLREAKLPYRVVGGKSFFERKEIRDALAYLKLIQNPNDLVSLQRVINTPRRGIGKTSLMQLNACVAETSLPVLKIMSQARKYSSIPAEAASSMEVFSALLGDFQGRFEKGNLGEVFRELLDELGYLRFLEQQSGDVKSREKRIQVVQELLRGAQRYAEDHPENQLGDYLERMMLFSENDDQDGSTSQALTLMTLHSAKGLEFPYVYMVGMSEGLFPNPRALDDDAEEEERRLCYVGITRAQRELVFSMAKTRKRYQETLLQEPSRFLMELDPKLFSTPVIGEASLEQKGKMKKRSRSDFFQNLKQFNSQS
;
A
#
# COMPACT_ATOMS: atom_id res chain seq x y z
N PRO A 1 -32.46 -36.21 -5.05
CA PRO A 1 -31.32 -35.89 -4.27
C PRO A 1 -30.74 -34.58 -4.73
N GLY A 2 -30.83 -33.52 -3.90
CA GLY A 2 -29.87 -32.43 -3.85
C GLY A 2 -29.77 -31.48 -5.03
N ILE A 3 -30.83 -30.71 -5.35
CA ILE A 3 -30.65 -29.47 -6.12
C ILE A 3 -30.23 -28.41 -5.12
N SER A 4 -29.03 -28.07 -5.27
CA SER A 4 -28.12 -27.09 -4.69
C SER A 4 -28.75 -25.93 -3.94
N SER A 5 -28.30 -25.72 -2.71
CA SER A 5 -28.52 -24.54 -1.86
C SER A 5 -28.23 -23.20 -2.55
N ALA A 6 -27.37 -23.18 -3.57
CA ALA A 6 -27.04 -21.99 -4.35
C ALA A 6 -28.25 -21.41 -5.12
N ALA A 7 -29.14 -22.23 -5.67
CA ALA A 7 -30.34 -21.75 -6.35
C ALA A 7 -31.36 -21.13 -5.37
N SER A 8 -31.43 -21.68 -4.16
CA SER A 8 -32.30 -21.15 -3.08
C SER A 8 -31.80 -19.78 -2.58
N ASP A 9 -30.47 -19.57 -2.54
CA ASP A 9 -29.87 -18.30 -2.08
C ASP A 9 -30.04 -17.19 -3.11
N VAL A 10 -29.99 -17.50 -4.40
CA VAL A 10 -30.26 -16.55 -5.49
C VAL A 10 -31.73 -16.10 -5.46
N TYR A 11 -32.67 -17.04 -5.21
CA TYR A 11 -34.11 -16.72 -5.12
C TYR A 11 -34.44 -15.85 -3.90
N LYS A 12 -33.81 -16.11 -2.74
CA LYS A 12 -34.02 -15.32 -1.51
C LYS A 12 -33.50 -13.89 -1.63
N ARG A 13 -32.54 -13.62 -2.55
CA ARG A 13 -32.02 -12.28 -2.80
C ARG A 13 -32.91 -11.41 -3.66
N GLN A 14 -33.73 -11.99 -4.50
CA GLN A 14 -34.68 -11.24 -5.35
C GLN A 14 -35.85 -10.61 -4.56
N GLU A 15 -36.06 -11.04 -3.31
CA GLU A 15 -37.12 -10.53 -2.42
C GLU A 15 -36.65 -9.43 -1.46
N LYS A 16 -35.37 -9.06 -1.48
CA LYS A 16 -34.89 -7.97 -0.61
C LYS A 16 -35.41 -6.64 -1.16
N PRO A 17 -35.99 -5.77 -0.31
CA PRO A 17 -36.35 -4.41 -0.72
C PRO A 17 -35.13 -3.70 -1.25
N GLY A 18 -35.33 -2.79 -2.22
CA GLY A 18 -34.23 -2.00 -2.81
C GLY A 18 -33.36 -1.38 -1.71
N GLY A 19 -32.02 -1.50 -1.87
CA GLY A 19 -31.04 -0.97 -0.92
C GLY A 19 -30.90 0.55 -1.01
N GLU A 20 -29.97 1.10 -0.26
CA GLU A 20 -29.57 2.49 -0.35
C GLU A 20 -28.96 2.77 -1.73
N LEU A 21 -29.02 4.03 -2.18
CA LEU A 21 -28.37 4.45 -3.41
C LEU A 21 -26.84 4.25 -3.30
N LEU A 22 -26.22 3.92 -4.42
CA LEU A 22 -24.78 3.75 -4.54
C LEU A 22 -24.07 5.06 -4.17
N GLY A 23 -23.09 4.97 -3.27
CA GLY A 23 -22.23 6.09 -2.92
C GLY A 23 -21.16 6.33 -4.00
N TRP A 24 -20.78 7.59 -4.20
CA TRP A 24 -19.69 7.98 -5.07
C TRP A 24 -18.76 8.96 -4.37
N ILE A 25 -17.45 8.72 -4.43
CA ILE A 25 -16.40 9.60 -3.93
C ILE A 25 -15.43 9.88 -5.06
N GLU A 26 -15.22 11.14 -5.38
CA GLU A 26 -14.22 11.60 -6.33
C GLU A 26 -13.24 12.52 -5.59
N ALA A 27 -11.96 12.15 -5.55
CA ALA A 27 -10.91 12.90 -4.87
C ALA A 27 -9.87 13.41 -5.87
N GLU A 28 -9.08 14.41 -5.49
CA GLU A 28 -8.06 14.99 -6.38
C GLU A 28 -6.92 13.99 -6.65
N ASP A 29 -6.50 13.24 -5.63
CA ASP A 29 -5.45 12.22 -5.76
C ASP A 29 -5.74 10.98 -4.90
N GLU A 30 -4.88 9.95 -5.02
CA GLU A 30 -5.07 8.66 -4.36
C GLU A 30 -4.94 8.72 -2.82
N VAL A 31 -4.25 9.72 -2.28
CA VAL A 31 -4.15 9.87 -0.82
C VAL A 31 -5.43 10.51 -0.29
N LEU A 32 -5.88 11.59 -0.93
CA LEU A 32 -7.13 12.24 -0.57
C LEU A 32 -8.34 11.31 -0.79
N GLU A 33 -8.30 10.44 -1.82
CA GLU A 33 -9.29 9.37 -2.01
C GLU A 33 -9.39 8.50 -0.76
N THR A 34 -8.24 7.99 -0.31
CA THR A 34 -8.16 7.07 0.82
C THR A 34 -8.54 7.74 2.13
N GLU A 35 -8.03 8.95 2.38
CA GLU A 35 -8.38 9.75 3.57
C GLU A 35 -9.88 10.04 3.64
N THR A 36 -10.50 10.35 2.49
CA THR A 36 -11.94 10.60 2.41
C THR A 36 -12.74 9.35 2.72
N VAL A 37 -12.32 8.19 2.19
CA VAL A 37 -12.95 6.90 2.49
C VAL A 37 -12.85 6.58 4.00
N VAL A 38 -11.64 6.68 4.56
CA VAL A 38 -11.38 6.39 5.99
C VAL A 38 -12.16 7.35 6.88
N ARG A 39 -12.16 8.64 6.57
CA ARG A 39 -12.94 9.66 7.29
C ARG A 39 -14.44 9.38 7.23
N ARG A 40 -14.98 9.00 6.07
CA ARG A 40 -16.39 8.64 5.92
C ARG A 40 -16.74 7.43 6.79
N ILE A 41 -15.94 6.38 6.77
CA ILE A 41 -16.13 5.20 7.63
C ILE A 41 -16.13 5.60 9.10
N ARG A 42 -15.15 6.41 9.54
CA ARG A 42 -15.06 6.88 10.93
C ARG A 42 -16.28 7.68 11.36
N LEU A 43 -16.74 8.61 10.52
CA LEU A 43 -17.94 9.42 10.80
C LEU A 43 -19.19 8.56 10.86
N ASP A 44 -19.28 7.54 10.00
CA ASP A 44 -20.41 6.64 9.92
C ASP A 44 -20.52 5.75 11.16
N ILE A 45 -19.39 5.20 11.62
CA ILE A 45 -19.30 4.48 12.89
C ILE A 45 -19.78 5.35 14.06
N MET A 46 -19.31 6.61 14.12
CA MET A 46 -19.68 7.53 15.20
C MET A 46 -21.16 7.95 15.17
N ARG A 47 -21.72 8.17 13.99
CA ARG A 47 -23.09 8.65 13.82
C ARG A 47 -24.15 7.56 14.02
N HIS A 48 -23.84 6.35 13.57
CA HIS A 48 -24.81 5.26 13.50
C HIS A 48 -24.50 4.09 14.45
N ASN A 49 -23.46 4.24 15.30
CA ASN A 49 -23.00 3.22 16.25
C ASN A 49 -22.76 1.86 15.56
N ARG A 50 -22.23 1.89 14.33
CA ARG A 50 -21.89 0.71 13.54
C ARG A 50 -20.58 0.12 14.02
N LYS A 51 -20.38 -1.17 13.82
CA LYS A 51 -19.15 -1.86 14.21
C LYS A 51 -18.13 -1.81 13.08
N LEU A 52 -16.85 -1.67 13.42
CA LEU A 52 -15.78 -1.60 12.44
C LEU A 52 -15.66 -2.86 11.58
N GLU A 53 -15.94 -4.01 12.14
CA GLU A 53 -15.96 -5.32 11.47
C GLU A 53 -17.03 -5.46 10.37
N GLU A 54 -18.01 -4.56 10.34
CA GLU A 54 -19.06 -4.53 9.31
C GLU A 54 -18.57 -3.89 8.00
N TYR A 55 -17.39 -3.28 8.02
CA TYR A 55 -16.82 -2.57 6.88
C TYR A 55 -15.77 -3.37 6.14
N CYS A 56 -15.83 -3.31 4.81
CA CYS A 56 -14.83 -3.86 3.94
C CYS A 56 -14.39 -2.84 2.88
N ILE A 57 -13.08 -2.70 2.68
CA ILE A 57 -12.53 -1.95 1.56
C ILE A 57 -11.95 -2.95 0.55
N LEU A 58 -12.48 -2.92 -0.67
CA LEU A 58 -12.06 -3.75 -1.79
C LEU A 58 -11.21 -2.94 -2.75
N TYR A 59 -10.09 -3.50 -3.16
CA TYR A 59 -9.19 -2.92 -4.14
C TYR A 59 -8.74 -3.94 -5.19
N ARG A 60 -8.32 -3.47 -6.37
CA ARG A 60 -7.93 -4.35 -7.48
C ARG A 60 -6.54 -4.93 -7.32
N SER A 61 -5.60 -4.17 -6.81
CA SER A 61 -4.18 -4.53 -6.79
C SER A 61 -3.54 -4.24 -5.44
N ASN A 62 -2.68 -5.17 -5.01
CA ASN A 62 -2.01 -5.11 -3.71
C ASN A 62 -1.16 -3.86 -3.46
N PHE A 63 -0.72 -3.13 -4.51
CA PHE A 63 0.03 -1.90 -4.30
C PHE A 63 -0.87 -0.76 -3.76
N GLN A 64 -2.18 -0.83 -3.98
CA GLN A 64 -3.14 0.13 -3.43
C GLN A 64 -3.24 0.03 -1.90
N SER A 65 -2.89 -1.13 -1.32
CA SER A 65 -3.04 -1.35 0.12
C SER A 65 -2.15 -0.41 0.95
N ARG A 66 -0.99 0.04 0.44
CA ARG A 66 -0.09 0.94 1.18
C ARG A 66 -0.82 2.20 1.67
N VAL A 67 -1.41 2.95 0.75
CA VAL A 67 -2.07 4.22 1.08
C VAL A 67 -3.26 4.00 2.01
N LEU A 68 -4.01 2.89 1.79
CA LEU A 68 -5.11 2.49 2.66
C LEU A 68 -4.64 2.14 4.07
N GLU A 69 -3.57 1.35 4.17
CA GLU A 69 -3.00 0.95 5.45
C GLU A 69 -2.42 2.15 6.21
N GLU A 70 -1.72 3.07 5.52
CA GLU A 70 -1.23 4.32 6.09
C GLU A 70 -2.38 5.17 6.67
N SER A 71 -3.42 5.46 5.87
CA SER A 71 -4.54 6.29 6.31
C SER A 71 -5.35 5.65 7.45
N LEU A 72 -5.54 4.33 7.44
CA LEU A 72 -6.21 3.63 8.53
C LEU A 72 -5.42 3.70 9.85
N ARG A 73 -4.10 3.57 9.79
CA ARG A 73 -3.22 3.66 10.96
C ARG A 73 -3.16 5.08 11.50
N GLU A 74 -3.06 6.09 10.65
CA GLU A 74 -3.14 7.50 11.05
C GLU A 74 -4.48 7.82 11.73
N ALA A 75 -5.57 7.26 11.21
CA ALA A 75 -6.88 7.39 11.82
C ALA A 75 -7.07 6.53 13.08
N LYS A 76 -6.07 5.69 13.44
CA LYS A 76 -6.11 4.72 14.54
C LYS A 76 -7.29 3.74 14.43
N LEU A 77 -7.62 3.33 13.21
CA LEU A 77 -8.66 2.34 12.94
C LEU A 77 -8.01 0.96 12.74
N PRO A 78 -8.31 -0.02 13.61
CA PRO A 78 -7.82 -1.38 13.45
C PRO A 78 -8.30 -1.99 12.12
N TYR A 79 -7.39 -2.66 11.40
CA TYR A 79 -7.72 -3.34 10.17
C TYR A 79 -7.02 -4.70 10.08
N ARG A 80 -7.54 -5.57 9.20
CA ARG A 80 -6.91 -6.83 8.82
C ARG A 80 -6.88 -6.97 7.31
N VAL A 81 -5.77 -7.49 6.78
CA VAL A 81 -5.64 -7.80 5.35
C VAL A 81 -5.98 -9.26 5.11
N VAL A 82 -6.95 -9.52 4.24
CA VAL A 82 -7.40 -10.89 3.91
C VAL A 82 -6.91 -11.28 2.52
N GLY A 83 -6.40 -12.51 2.40
CA GLY A 83 -5.89 -13.06 1.14
C GLY A 83 -4.49 -12.58 0.74
N GLY A 84 -3.76 -11.95 1.66
CA GLY A 84 -2.40 -11.46 1.42
C GLY A 84 -1.70 -11.05 2.71
N LYS A 85 -0.46 -10.57 2.56
CA LYS A 85 0.27 -9.92 3.65
C LYS A 85 0.01 -8.42 3.60
N SER A 86 -0.04 -7.78 4.77
CA SER A 86 0.03 -6.34 4.91
C SER A 86 1.21 -5.79 4.10
N PHE A 87 1.09 -4.57 3.59
CA PHE A 87 2.16 -3.94 2.81
C PHE A 87 3.47 -3.89 3.60
N PHE A 88 3.39 -3.49 4.86
CA PHE A 88 4.56 -3.33 5.73
C PHE A 88 5.14 -4.65 6.26
N GLU A 89 4.38 -5.75 6.23
CA GLU A 89 4.87 -7.09 6.57
C GLU A 89 5.62 -7.79 5.45
N ARG A 90 5.57 -7.28 4.23
CA ARG A 90 6.25 -7.87 3.09
C ARG A 90 7.75 -7.87 3.29
N LYS A 91 8.38 -9.01 2.93
CA LYS A 91 9.81 -9.18 3.11
C LYS A 91 10.61 -8.06 2.47
N GLU A 92 10.29 -7.72 1.22
CA GLU A 92 10.97 -6.68 0.44
C GLU A 92 10.87 -5.29 1.08
N ILE A 93 9.76 -4.98 1.76
CA ILE A 93 9.56 -3.72 2.49
C ILE A 93 10.35 -3.73 3.78
N ARG A 94 10.25 -4.83 4.54
CA ARG A 94 11.01 -4.98 5.81
C ARG A 94 12.51 -4.95 5.58
N ASP A 95 12.99 -5.52 4.46
CA ASP A 95 14.41 -5.47 4.08
C ASP A 95 14.82 -4.02 3.74
N ALA A 96 14.04 -3.31 2.92
CA ALA A 96 14.33 -1.92 2.55
C ALA A 96 14.32 -0.98 3.77
N LEU A 97 13.33 -1.11 4.66
CA LEU A 97 13.27 -0.33 5.90
C LEU A 97 14.40 -0.68 6.88
N ALA A 98 14.88 -1.93 6.90
CA ALA A 98 15.98 -2.33 7.75
C ALA A 98 17.31 -1.63 7.37
N TYR A 99 17.53 -1.31 6.10
CA TYR A 99 18.66 -0.48 5.70
C TYR A 99 18.58 0.93 6.29
N LEU A 100 17.40 1.56 6.20
CA LEU A 100 17.18 2.89 6.77
C LEU A 100 17.37 2.89 8.30
N LYS A 101 16.81 1.88 8.99
CA LYS A 101 16.96 1.72 10.43
C LYS A 101 18.43 1.57 10.83
N LEU A 102 19.19 0.81 10.07
CA LEU A 102 20.63 0.60 10.34
C LEU A 102 21.46 1.86 10.09
N ILE A 103 21.10 2.68 9.10
CA ILE A 103 21.72 3.99 8.86
C ILE A 103 21.41 4.95 10.01
N GLN A 104 20.16 4.98 10.48
CA GLN A 104 19.72 5.84 11.58
C GLN A 104 20.33 5.39 12.92
N ASN A 105 20.39 4.07 13.16
CA ASN A 105 20.95 3.49 14.36
C ASN A 105 22.05 2.47 14.05
N PRO A 106 23.34 2.88 14.10
CA PRO A 106 24.48 2.00 13.84
C PRO A 106 24.63 0.80 14.80
N ASN A 107 23.79 0.70 15.84
CA ASN A 107 23.75 -0.40 16.81
C ASN A 107 22.62 -1.39 16.56
N ASP A 108 21.79 -1.20 15.53
CA ASP A 108 20.66 -2.08 15.25
C ASP A 108 21.10 -3.44 14.66
N LEU A 109 21.43 -4.37 15.57
CA LEU A 109 21.83 -5.74 15.21
C LEU A 109 20.72 -6.51 14.50
N VAL A 110 19.46 -6.25 14.82
CA VAL A 110 18.31 -6.93 14.20
C VAL A 110 18.21 -6.55 12.73
N SER A 111 18.25 -5.25 12.44
CA SER A 111 18.26 -4.76 11.07
C SER A 111 19.51 -5.21 10.31
N LEU A 112 20.68 -5.20 10.96
CA LEU A 112 21.91 -5.70 10.35
C LEU A 112 21.78 -7.18 9.93
N GLN A 113 21.39 -8.06 10.87
CA GLN A 113 21.23 -9.49 10.57
C GLN A 113 20.26 -9.74 9.42
N ARG A 114 19.26 -8.89 9.27
CA ARG A 114 18.29 -8.98 8.19
C ARG A 114 18.90 -8.66 6.83
N VAL A 115 19.75 -7.63 6.73
CA VAL A 115 20.19 -7.06 5.44
C VAL A 115 21.64 -7.36 5.09
N ILE A 116 22.47 -7.87 5.99
CA ILE A 116 23.92 -8.03 5.78
C ILE A 116 24.26 -8.89 4.54
N ASN A 117 23.39 -9.84 4.19
CA ASN A 117 23.48 -10.68 2.99
C ASN A 117 22.27 -10.53 2.04
N THR A 118 21.63 -9.41 2.06
CA THR A 118 20.49 -9.10 1.17
C THR A 118 20.73 -7.77 0.46
N PRO A 119 21.35 -7.72 -0.74
CA PRO A 119 21.92 -8.80 -1.59
C PRO A 119 23.08 -9.57 -0.95
N ARG A 120 23.44 -10.70 -1.55
CA ARG A 120 24.53 -11.55 -1.04
C ARG A 120 25.87 -10.82 -1.06
N ARG A 121 26.60 -10.84 0.07
CA ARG A 121 27.92 -10.23 0.26
C ARG A 121 29.01 -11.21 0.73
N GLY A 122 28.70 -12.51 0.75
CA GLY A 122 29.65 -13.53 1.18
C GLY A 122 29.94 -13.57 2.69
N ILE A 123 29.15 -12.89 3.50
CA ILE A 123 29.33 -12.87 4.97
C ILE A 123 28.56 -14.04 5.58
N GLY A 124 29.27 -15.15 5.84
CA GLY A 124 28.67 -16.39 6.33
C GLY A 124 28.24 -16.33 7.80
N LYS A 125 27.53 -17.38 8.26
CA LYS A 125 27.06 -17.47 9.65
C LYS A 125 28.21 -17.40 10.66
N THR A 126 29.34 -18.05 10.38
CA THR A 126 30.52 -18.02 11.22
C THR A 126 31.07 -16.61 11.39
N SER A 127 31.20 -15.85 10.29
CA SER A 127 31.65 -14.46 10.33
C SER A 127 30.70 -13.54 11.10
N LEU A 128 29.38 -13.81 11.03
CA LEU A 128 28.38 -13.10 11.84
C LEU A 128 28.49 -13.42 13.32
N MET A 129 28.74 -14.68 13.68
CA MET A 129 28.97 -15.06 15.08
C MET A 129 30.21 -14.36 15.64
N GLN A 130 31.29 -14.29 14.86
CA GLN A 130 32.51 -13.61 15.24
C GLN A 130 32.30 -12.09 15.36
N LEU A 131 31.57 -11.47 14.44
CA LEU A 131 31.18 -10.06 14.52
C LEU A 131 30.40 -9.79 15.81
N ASN A 132 29.39 -10.61 16.13
CA ASN A 132 28.62 -10.47 17.36
C ASN A 132 29.46 -10.63 18.62
N ALA A 133 30.44 -11.54 18.62
CA ALA A 133 31.41 -11.70 19.74
C ALA A 133 32.23 -10.42 19.92
N CYS A 134 32.77 -9.84 18.83
CA CYS A 134 33.49 -8.58 18.86
C CYS A 134 32.63 -7.42 19.39
N VAL A 135 31.34 -7.36 19.02
CA VAL A 135 30.40 -6.36 19.58
C VAL A 135 30.22 -6.53 21.07
N ALA A 136 30.05 -7.77 21.54
CA ALA A 136 29.88 -8.05 22.98
C ALA A 136 31.14 -7.72 23.81
N GLU A 137 32.33 -7.97 23.26
CA GLU A 137 33.61 -7.70 23.93
C GLU A 137 33.96 -6.22 23.99
N THR A 138 33.65 -5.46 22.91
CA THR A 138 34.13 -4.07 22.78
C THR A 138 33.09 -3.04 23.18
N SER A 139 31.81 -3.41 23.21
CA SER A 139 30.66 -2.50 23.38
C SER A 139 30.63 -1.36 22.35
N LEU A 140 31.33 -1.49 21.21
CA LEU A 140 31.32 -0.52 20.13
C LEU A 140 30.11 -0.74 19.21
N PRO A 141 29.62 0.34 18.55
CA PRO A 141 28.63 0.22 17.49
C PRO A 141 29.03 -0.82 16.45
N VAL A 142 28.08 -1.67 16.04
CA VAL A 142 28.38 -2.77 15.11
C VAL A 142 28.94 -2.27 13.77
N LEU A 143 28.45 -1.15 13.23
CA LEU A 143 29.03 -0.55 12.02
C LEU A 143 30.45 -0.03 12.22
N LYS A 144 30.79 0.40 13.46
CA LYS A 144 32.16 0.80 13.79
C LYS A 144 33.11 -0.40 13.80
N ILE A 145 32.67 -1.55 14.32
CA ILE A 145 33.45 -2.78 14.24
C ILE A 145 33.60 -3.23 12.79
N MET A 146 32.51 -3.22 12.02
CA MET A 146 32.53 -3.58 10.61
C MET A 146 33.47 -2.68 9.79
N SER A 147 33.54 -1.37 10.07
CA SER A 147 34.46 -0.44 9.38
C SER A 147 35.94 -0.71 9.65
N GLN A 148 36.26 -1.56 10.59
CA GLN A 148 37.61 -1.96 10.99
C GLN A 148 37.75 -3.49 11.09
N ALA A 149 36.92 -4.24 10.36
CA ALA A 149 36.77 -5.67 10.53
C ALA A 149 38.08 -6.45 10.35
N ARG A 150 38.99 -5.95 9.50
CA ARG A 150 40.32 -6.54 9.31
C ARG A 150 41.25 -6.47 10.55
N LYS A 151 40.94 -5.64 11.55
CA LYS A 151 41.69 -5.60 12.80
C LYS A 151 41.38 -6.78 13.72
N TYR A 152 40.29 -7.46 13.49
CA TYR A 152 39.83 -8.60 14.27
C TYR A 152 40.21 -9.91 13.57
N SER A 153 41.29 -10.54 14.06
CA SER A 153 41.84 -11.77 13.46
C SER A 153 40.84 -12.95 13.47
N SER A 154 39.81 -12.90 14.31
CA SER A 154 38.75 -13.88 14.34
C SER A 154 37.82 -13.83 13.10
N ILE A 155 37.75 -12.69 12.40
CA ILE A 155 36.91 -12.52 11.21
C ILE A 155 37.72 -12.88 9.96
N PRO A 156 37.21 -13.81 9.09
CA PRO A 156 37.89 -14.16 7.84
C PRO A 156 38.11 -12.95 6.93
N ALA A 157 39.27 -12.85 6.29
CA ALA A 157 39.70 -11.67 5.52
C ALA A 157 38.70 -11.24 4.44
N GLU A 158 38.12 -12.20 3.71
CA GLU A 158 37.11 -11.92 2.68
C GLU A 158 35.83 -11.30 3.27
N ALA A 159 35.35 -11.88 4.39
CA ALA A 159 34.19 -11.37 5.10
C ALA A 159 34.48 -9.99 5.70
N ALA A 160 35.68 -9.78 6.25
CA ALA A 160 36.12 -8.50 6.79
C ALA A 160 36.14 -7.42 5.70
N SER A 161 36.65 -7.74 4.50
CA SER A 161 36.63 -6.83 3.37
C SER A 161 35.21 -6.43 2.96
N SER A 162 34.31 -7.42 2.87
CA SER A 162 32.89 -7.18 2.55
C SER A 162 32.18 -6.33 3.62
N MET A 163 32.50 -6.55 4.90
CA MET A 163 31.97 -5.76 6.01
C MET A 163 32.45 -4.31 5.95
N GLU A 164 33.73 -4.07 5.66
CA GLU A 164 34.29 -2.72 5.54
C GLU A 164 33.64 -1.94 4.38
N VAL A 165 33.51 -2.57 3.20
CA VAL A 165 32.83 -1.95 2.05
C VAL A 165 31.38 -1.61 2.35
N PHE A 166 30.65 -2.55 2.98
CA PHE A 166 29.26 -2.33 3.33
C PHE A 166 29.08 -1.25 4.39
N SER A 167 29.93 -1.23 5.41
CA SER A 167 29.92 -0.19 6.44
C SER A 167 30.24 1.20 5.87
N ALA A 168 31.22 1.29 4.95
CA ALA A 168 31.57 2.55 4.29
C ALA A 168 30.39 3.11 3.47
N LEU A 169 29.68 2.25 2.72
CA LEU A 169 28.51 2.63 1.96
C LEU A 169 27.41 3.17 2.89
N LEU A 170 27.09 2.48 3.99
CA LEU A 170 26.06 2.94 4.94
C LEU A 170 26.46 4.27 5.60
N GLY A 171 27.76 4.46 5.92
CA GLY A 171 28.27 5.72 6.48
C GLY A 171 28.18 6.89 5.52
N ASP A 172 28.41 6.68 4.21
CA ASP A 172 28.23 7.70 3.18
C ASP A 172 26.76 8.11 3.08
N PHE A 173 25.85 7.13 3.06
CA PHE A 173 24.42 7.41 3.01
C PHE A 173 23.90 8.11 4.26
N GLN A 174 24.46 7.86 5.44
CA GLN A 174 24.12 8.64 6.63
C GLN A 174 24.31 10.14 6.40
N GLY A 175 25.46 10.54 5.85
CA GLY A 175 25.72 11.95 5.52
C GLY A 175 24.84 12.49 4.38
N ARG A 176 24.42 11.63 3.44
CA ARG A 176 23.51 12.05 2.36
C ARG A 176 22.10 12.29 2.90
N PHE A 177 21.58 11.46 3.82
CA PHE A 177 20.26 11.65 4.45
C PHE A 177 20.18 12.90 5.32
N GLU A 178 21.30 13.37 5.89
CA GLU A 178 21.34 14.63 6.66
C GLU A 178 21.17 15.87 5.78
N LYS A 179 21.50 15.79 4.48
CA LYS A 179 21.61 16.96 3.59
C LYS A 179 20.68 16.90 2.38
N GLY A 180 20.20 15.73 2.03
CA GLY A 180 19.46 15.48 0.80
C GLY A 180 17.97 15.22 1.03
N ASN A 181 17.23 15.15 -0.08
CA ASN A 181 15.83 14.77 -0.06
C ASN A 181 15.69 13.28 0.28
N LEU A 182 14.92 12.97 1.31
CA LEU A 182 14.71 11.59 1.80
C LEU A 182 14.34 10.60 0.69
N GLY A 183 13.41 10.96 -0.19
CA GLY A 183 12.91 10.05 -1.23
C GLY A 183 13.95 9.78 -2.31
N GLU A 184 14.72 10.80 -2.70
CA GLU A 184 15.81 10.69 -3.67
C GLU A 184 16.96 9.86 -3.11
N VAL A 185 17.43 10.19 -1.89
CA VAL A 185 18.54 9.47 -1.24
C VAL A 185 18.16 8.01 -0.96
N PHE A 186 16.90 7.74 -0.61
CA PHE A 186 16.45 6.37 -0.41
C PHE A 186 16.45 5.55 -1.71
N ARG A 187 16.07 6.18 -2.83
CA ARG A 187 16.17 5.54 -4.16
C ARG A 187 17.62 5.24 -4.51
N GLU A 188 18.50 6.22 -4.38
CA GLU A 188 19.95 6.05 -4.62
C GLU A 188 20.53 4.92 -3.78
N LEU A 189 20.16 4.83 -2.50
CA LEU A 189 20.58 3.74 -1.61
C LEU A 189 20.20 2.37 -2.17
N LEU A 190 18.94 2.16 -2.56
CA LEU A 190 18.50 0.87 -3.09
C LEU A 190 19.13 0.53 -4.44
N ASP A 191 19.42 1.54 -5.26
CA ASP A 191 20.10 1.40 -6.53
C ASP A 191 21.59 1.04 -6.33
N GLU A 192 22.34 1.73 -5.44
CA GLU A 192 23.74 1.43 -5.15
C GLU A 192 23.91 0.08 -4.44
N LEU A 193 22.95 -0.32 -3.61
CA LEU A 193 22.90 -1.67 -3.04
C LEU A 193 22.59 -2.75 -4.10
N GLY A 194 22.13 -2.37 -5.28
CA GLY A 194 21.65 -3.30 -6.30
C GLY A 194 20.41 -4.08 -5.87
N TYR A 195 19.59 -3.49 -4.96
CA TYR A 195 18.48 -4.21 -4.34
C TYR A 195 17.38 -4.59 -5.33
N LEU A 196 17.03 -3.71 -6.26
CA LEU A 196 16.03 -4.01 -7.29
C LEU A 196 16.51 -5.13 -8.22
N ARG A 197 17.78 -5.09 -8.66
CA ARG A 197 18.40 -6.18 -9.45
C ARG A 197 18.39 -7.51 -8.69
N PHE A 198 18.65 -7.47 -7.39
CA PHE A 198 18.58 -8.65 -6.54
C PHE A 198 17.16 -9.25 -6.53
N LEU A 199 16.11 -8.42 -6.46
CA LEU A 199 14.73 -8.90 -6.53
C LEU A 199 14.40 -9.51 -7.90
N GLU A 200 14.93 -8.95 -8.99
CA GLU A 200 14.79 -9.50 -10.35
C GLU A 200 15.44 -10.88 -10.49
N GLN A 201 16.57 -11.10 -9.84
CA GLN A 201 17.31 -12.36 -9.89
C GLN A 201 16.78 -13.44 -8.94
N GLN A 202 15.87 -13.09 -8.03
CA GLN A 202 15.26 -14.05 -7.12
C GLN A 202 14.45 -15.11 -7.91
N SER A 203 14.49 -16.35 -7.41
CA SER A 203 13.70 -17.45 -7.96
C SER A 203 12.20 -17.12 -7.92
N GLY A 204 11.49 -17.48 -8.97
CA GLY A 204 10.06 -17.25 -9.11
C GLY A 204 9.67 -16.93 -10.54
N ASP A 205 8.37 -16.95 -10.81
CA ASP A 205 7.84 -16.55 -12.11
C ASP A 205 7.99 -15.03 -12.33
N VAL A 206 7.92 -14.61 -13.60
CA VAL A 206 8.06 -13.20 -14.00
C VAL A 206 7.05 -12.31 -13.28
N LYS A 207 5.79 -12.75 -13.18
CA LYS A 207 4.71 -11.98 -12.52
C LYS A 207 4.98 -11.78 -11.03
N SER A 208 5.55 -12.77 -10.36
CA SER A 208 5.91 -12.68 -8.94
C SER A 208 7.06 -11.69 -8.70
N ARG A 209 8.07 -11.69 -9.58
CA ARG A 209 9.21 -10.75 -9.53
C ARG A 209 8.75 -9.31 -9.74
N GLU A 210 7.96 -9.07 -10.80
CA GLU A 210 7.39 -7.75 -11.07
C GLU A 210 6.56 -7.21 -9.91
N LYS A 211 5.73 -8.05 -9.27
CA LYS A 211 4.95 -7.65 -8.09
C LYS A 211 5.83 -7.19 -6.94
N ARG A 212 6.96 -7.86 -6.66
CA ARG A 212 7.89 -7.44 -5.59
C ARG A 212 8.54 -6.10 -5.91
N ILE A 213 8.97 -5.90 -7.15
CA ILE A 213 9.55 -4.63 -7.60
C ILE A 213 8.54 -3.50 -7.48
N GLN A 214 7.29 -3.71 -7.94
CA GLN A 214 6.22 -2.73 -7.82
C GLN A 214 5.97 -2.33 -6.36
N VAL A 215 6.03 -3.28 -5.43
CA VAL A 215 5.86 -3.01 -4.00
C VAL A 215 6.97 -2.12 -3.44
N VAL A 216 8.23 -2.36 -3.83
CA VAL A 216 9.37 -1.49 -3.42
C VAL A 216 9.27 -0.11 -4.08
N GLN A 217 8.87 -0.03 -5.34
CA GLN A 217 8.63 1.24 -6.02
C GLN A 217 7.51 2.05 -5.34
N GLU A 218 6.50 1.37 -4.80
CA GLU A 218 5.44 2.01 -4.03
C GLU A 218 5.94 2.59 -2.71
N LEU A 219 6.84 1.86 -2.02
CA LEU A 219 7.51 2.39 -0.82
C LEU A 219 8.31 3.66 -1.14
N LEU A 220 9.09 3.64 -2.23
CA LEU A 220 9.87 4.80 -2.67
C LEU A 220 8.97 6.00 -3.03
N ARG A 221 7.83 5.76 -3.68
CA ARG A 221 6.84 6.82 -3.93
C ARG A 221 6.29 7.42 -2.64
N GLY A 222 5.99 6.56 -1.65
CA GLY A 222 5.56 7.02 -0.33
C GLY A 222 6.61 7.87 0.37
N ALA A 223 7.88 7.47 0.33
CA ALA A 223 8.99 8.22 0.91
C ALA A 223 9.22 9.57 0.20
N GLN A 224 9.11 9.59 -1.14
CA GLN A 224 9.21 10.82 -1.92
C GLN A 224 8.10 11.81 -1.56
N ARG A 225 6.85 11.32 -1.49
CA ARG A 225 5.71 12.15 -1.09
C ARG A 225 5.86 12.70 0.32
N TYR A 226 6.28 11.82 1.26
CA TYR A 226 6.55 12.26 2.63
C TYR A 226 7.57 13.40 2.68
N ALA A 227 8.64 13.33 1.91
CA ALA A 227 9.66 14.38 1.82
C ALA A 227 9.11 15.67 1.19
N GLU A 228 8.18 15.59 0.22
CA GLU A 228 7.51 16.75 -0.38
C GLU A 228 6.57 17.43 0.62
N ASP A 229 5.81 16.64 1.39
CA ASP A 229 4.82 17.14 2.36
C ASP A 229 5.48 17.64 3.67
N HIS A 230 6.68 17.15 3.98
CA HIS A 230 7.44 17.44 5.21
C HIS A 230 8.92 17.72 4.91
N PRO A 231 9.23 18.84 4.22
CA PRO A 231 10.59 19.13 3.78
C PRO A 231 11.60 19.38 4.91
N GLU A 232 11.12 19.67 6.11
CA GLU A 232 11.93 19.87 7.32
C GLU A 232 12.26 18.56 8.06
N ASN A 233 11.53 17.47 7.76
CA ASN A 233 11.67 16.21 8.48
C ASN A 233 12.88 15.42 7.97
N GLN A 234 13.53 14.73 8.89
CA GLN A 234 14.71 13.91 8.64
C GLN A 234 14.34 12.41 8.57
N LEU A 235 15.35 11.59 8.31
CA LEU A 235 15.20 10.14 8.27
C LEU A 235 14.58 9.56 9.55
N GLY A 236 14.93 10.12 10.73
CA GLY A 236 14.36 9.69 12.01
C GLY A 236 12.85 9.84 12.06
N ASP A 237 12.33 10.99 11.67
CA ASP A 237 10.89 11.29 11.68
C ASP A 237 10.11 10.34 10.74
N TYR A 238 10.67 10.09 9.56
CA TYR A 238 10.10 9.10 8.63
C TYR A 238 10.06 7.69 9.22
N LEU A 239 11.15 7.26 9.89
CA LEU A 239 11.21 5.96 10.52
C LEU A 239 10.27 5.83 11.70
N GLU A 240 10.12 6.87 12.54
CA GLU A 240 9.11 6.88 13.60
C GLU A 240 7.71 6.66 13.04
N ARG A 241 7.36 7.39 11.98
CA ARG A 241 6.08 7.18 11.27
C ARG A 241 5.95 5.74 10.78
N MET A 242 6.99 5.17 10.16
CA MET A 242 6.97 3.78 9.69
C MET A 242 6.89 2.76 10.83
N MET A 243 7.48 3.04 12.01
CA MET A 243 7.40 2.16 13.18
C MET A 243 6.00 2.13 13.78
N LEU A 244 5.30 3.26 13.85
CA LEU A 244 3.88 3.28 14.22
C LEU A 244 3.05 2.34 13.34
N PHE A 245 3.51 2.08 12.12
CA PHE A 245 2.88 1.15 11.18
C PHE A 245 3.27 -0.32 11.39
N SER A 246 4.35 -0.65 12.10
CA SER A 246 4.82 -2.03 12.29
C SER A 246 4.44 -2.66 13.63
N GLU A 247 4.22 -1.86 14.68
CA GLU A 247 3.99 -2.37 16.04
C GLU A 247 2.57 -2.83 16.32
N ASN A 248 1.59 -2.42 15.51
CA ASN A 248 0.19 -2.80 15.72
C ASN A 248 -0.18 -4.20 15.21
N ASP A 249 0.72 -4.88 14.51
CA ASP A 249 0.45 -6.22 13.94
C ASP A 249 0.75 -7.37 14.92
N ASP A 250 1.51 -7.13 15.99
CA ASP A 250 1.92 -8.16 16.98
C ASP A 250 1.05 -8.18 18.26
N GLN A 251 0.13 -7.22 18.43
CA GLN A 251 -0.74 -7.21 19.62
C GLN A 251 -2.06 -7.91 19.37
N ASP A 252 -2.10 -9.12 19.85
CA ASP A 252 -3.25 -9.90 20.32
C ASP A 252 -4.44 -10.13 19.38
N GLY A 253 -4.78 -11.40 19.23
CA GLY A 253 -6.02 -12.11 18.97
C GLY A 253 -7.41 -11.41 19.02
N SER A 254 -7.49 -10.09 19.08
CA SER A 254 -8.73 -9.31 19.00
C SER A 254 -9.08 -8.89 17.55
N THR A 255 -8.77 -9.75 16.58
CA THR A 255 -9.11 -9.51 15.15
C THR A 255 -10.64 -9.47 14.87
N SER A 256 -11.47 -9.65 15.88
CA SER A 256 -12.93 -9.63 15.75
C SER A 256 -13.51 -8.22 15.52
N GLN A 257 -12.79 -7.14 15.88
CA GLN A 257 -13.28 -5.76 15.78
C GLN A 257 -12.45 -4.92 14.80
N ALA A 258 -12.04 -5.49 13.67
CA ALA A 258 -11.18 -4.83 12.70
C ALA A 258 -11.88 -4.70 11.34
N LEU A 259 -11.67 -3.55 10.67
CA LEU A 259 -12.06 -3.35 9.28
C LEU A 259 -11.33 -4.34 8.37
N THR A 260 -12.02 -4.84 7.36
CA THR A 260 -11.41 -5.79 6.42
C THR A 260 -10.89 -5.07 5.17
N LEU A 261 -9.60 -5.25 4.89
CA LEU A 261 -8.97 -4.90 3.62
C LEU A 261 -8.76 -6.16 2.78
N MET A 262 -9.18 -6.16 1.51
CA MET A 262 -8.89 -7.29 0.63
C MET A 262 -8.92 -6.91 -0.84
N THR A 263 -8.28 -7.75 -1.65
CA THR A 263 -8.43 -7.63 -3.10
C THR A 263 -9.80 -8.14 -3.54
N LEU A 264 -10.29 -7.63 -4.68
CA LEU A 264 -11.52 -8.14 -5.30
C LEU A 264 -11.48 -9.66 -5.51
N HIS A 265 -10.32 -10.23 -5.85
CA HIS A 265 -10.15 -11.68 -6.02
C HIS A 265 -10.38 -12.47 -4.72
N SER A 266 -9.96 -11.90 -3.59
CA SER A 266 -10.09 -12.54 -2.28
C SER A 266 -11.51 -12.42 -1.70
N ALA A 267 -12.35 -11.58 -2.29
CA ALA A 267 -13.69 -11.28 -1.77
C ALA A 267 -14.74 -12.35 -2.10
N LYS A 268 -14.39 -13.33 -2.94
CA LYS A 268 -15.33 -14.40 -3.35
C LYS A 268 -15.82 -15.20 -2.13
N GLY A 269 -17.15 -15.27 -1.96
CA GLY A 269 -17.78 -16.02 -0.86
C GLY A 269 -17.95 -15.27 0.46
N LEU A 270 -17.41 -14.05 0.57
CA LEU A 270 -17.58 -13.19 1.74
C LEU A 270 -18.64 -12.11 1.47
N GLU A 271 -19.27 -11.58 2.51
CA GLU A 271 -20.25 -10.50 2.40
C GLU A 271 -20.14 -9.59 3.62
N PHE A 272 -20.36 -8.28 3.40
CA PHE A 272 -20.25 -7.25 4.42
C PHE A 272 -21.42 -6.28 4.34
N PRO A 273 -21.91 -5.77 5.46
CA PRO A 273 -22.94 -4.73 5.45
C PRO A 273 -22.54 -3.50 4.63
N TYR A 274 -21.30 -3.04 4.76
CA TYR A 274 -20.79 -1.80 4.15
C TYR A 274 -19.53 -2.08 3.36
N VAL A 275 -19.58 -1.84 2.05
CA VAL A 275 -18.47 -2.12 1.14
C VAL A 275 -18.03 -0.84 0.43
N TYR A 276 -16.73 -0.60 0.43
CA TYR A 276 -16.07 0.45 -0.34
C TYR A 276 -15.22 -0.20 -1.43
N MET A 277 -15.51 0.11 -2.71
CA MET A 277 -14.69 -0.30 -3.83
C MET A 277 -13.85 0.89 -4.28
N VAL A 278 -12.54 0.86 -4.02
CA VAL A 278 -11.64 1.99 -4.23
C VAL A 278 -10.81 1.85 -5.50
N GLY A 279 -10.40 3.00 -6.06
CA GLY A 279 -9.60 3.05 -7.28
C GLY A 279 -10.38 2.64 -8.52
N MET A 280 -11.64 3.05 -8.61
CA MET A 280 -12.54 2.78 -9.74
C MET A 280 -12.20 3.70 -10.92
N SER A 281 -11.00 3.57 -11.47
CA SER A 281 -10.52 4.36 -12.61
C SER A 281 -9.92 3.49 -13.70
N GLU A 282 -10.03 3.95 -14.95
CA GLU A 282 -9.39 3.33 -16.11
C GLU A 282 -7.89 3.16 -15.89
N GLY A 283 -7.35 2.04 -16.34
CA GLY A 283 -5.93 1.72 -16.16
C GLY A 283 -5.56 1.20 -14.77
N LEU A 284 -6.51 1.19 -13.83
CA LEU A 284 -6.38 0.57 -12.53
C LEU A 284 -7.38 -0.56 -12.35
N PHE A 285 -8.64 -0.29 -12.65
CA PHE A 285 -9.72 -1.26 -12.73
C PHE A 285 -10.75 -0.83 -13.78
N PRO A 286 -10.74 -1.47 -14.98
CA PRO A 286 -9.97 -2.66 -15.37
C PRO A 286 -8.46 -2.43 -15.44
N ASN A 287 -7.71 -3.51 -15.18
CA ASN A 287 -6.25 -3.46 -15.28
C ASN A 287 -5.84 -3.49 -16.77
N PRO A 288 -4.96 -2.59 -17.26
CA PRO A 288 -4.56 -2.54 -18.67
C PRO A 288 -4.02 -3.88 -19.21
N ARG A 289 -3.27 -4.61 -18.40
CA ARG A 289 -2.73 -5.93 -18.80
C ARG A 289 -3.81 -6.99 -19.01
N ALA A 290 -4.97 -6.81 -18.39
CA ALA A 290 -6.09 -7.71 -18.57
C ALA A 290 -6.85 -7.39 -19.86
N LEU A 291 -6.79 -6.15 -20.37
CA LEU A 291 -7.43 -5.76 -21.61
C LEU A 291 -6.69 -6.28 -22.85
N ASP A 292 -5.34 -6.42 -22.75
CA ASP A 292 -4.52 -6.95 -23.84
C ASP A 292 -4.75 -8.45 -24.11
N ASP A 293 -5.32 -9.19 -23.13
CA ASP A 293 -5.50 -10.65 -23.17
C ASP A 293 -6.98 -11.09 -23.37
N ASP A 294 -7.83 -10.26 -23.96
CA ASP A 294 -9.29 -10.48 -24.01
C ASP A 294 -9.94 -10.73 -22.62
N ALA A 295 -9.27 -10.32 -21.56
CA ALA A 295 -9.69 -10.58 -20.19
C ALA A 295 -10.59 -9.48 -19.59
N GLU A 296 -11.14 -8.57 -20.42
CA GLU A 296 -12.07 -7.54 -19.94
C GLU A 296 -13.30 -8.18 -19.28
N GLU A 297 -13.78 -9.30 -19.83
CA GLU A 297 -14.91 -10.04 -19.27
C GLU A 297 -14.61 -10.59 -17.88
N GLU A 298 -13.35 -11.00 -17.62
CA GLU A 298 -12.96 -11.46 -16.28
C GLU A 298 -12.87 -10.28 -15.30
N GLU A 299 -12.39 -9.12 -15.73
CA GLU A 299 -12.40 -7.90 -14.93
C GLU A 299 -13.84 -7.45 -14.62
N ARG A 300 -14.77 -7.57 -15.60
CA ARG A 300 -16.20 -7.28 -15.42
C ARG A 300 -16.83 -8.26 -14.40
N ARG A 301 -16.53 -9.56 -14.49
CA ARG A 301 -16.95 -10.54 -13.49
C ARG A 301 -16.41 -10.22 -12.11
N LEU A 302 -15.17 -9.78 -12.03
CA LEU A 302 -14.54 -9.37 -10.78
C LEU A 302 -15.21 -8.13 -10.19
N CYS A 303 -15.61 -7.16 -11.04
CA CYS A 303 -16.42 -6.01 -10.64
C CYS A 303 -17.77 -6.45 -10.08
N TYR A 304 -18.46 -7.34 -10.77
CA TYR A 304 -19.71 -7.93 -10.29
C TYR A 304 -19.55 -8.64 -8.95
N VAL A 305 -18.48 -9.41 -8.79
CA VAL A 305 -18.14 -10.04 -7.50
C VAL A 305 -18.04 -8.99 -6.41
N GLY A 306 -17.29 -7.90 -6.62
CA GLY A 306 -17.14 -6.81 -5.66
C GLY A 306 -18.46 -6.15 -5.28
N ILE A 307 -19.29 -5.81 -6.28
CA ILE A 307 -20.62 -5.21 -6.09
C ILE A 307 -21.52 -6.12 -5.22
N THR A 308 -21.51 -7.42 -5.50
CA THR A 308 -22.35 -8.39 -4.78
C THR A 308 -21.85 -8.70 -3.36
N ARG A 309 -20.73 -8.13 -2.93
CA ARG A 309 -20.25 -8.27 -1.53
C ARG A 309 -21.00 -7.37 -0.57
N ALA A 310 -21.61 -6.30 -1.05
CA ALA A 310 -22.35 -5.36 -0.23
C ALA A 310 -23.76 -5.91 0.11
N GLN A 311 -24.09 -5.91 1.40
CA GLN A 311 -25.40 -6.29 1.87
C GLN A 311 -26.36 -5.10 2.03
N ARG A 312 -25.84 -3.91 2.38
CA ARG A 312 -26.61 -2.69 2.68
C ARG A 312 -26.17 -1.49 1.87
N GLU A 313 -24.90 -1.13 1.97
CA GLU A 313 -24.36 0.07 1.32
C GLU A 313 -23.11 -0.28 0.50
N LEU A 314 -23.06 0.24 -0.72
CA LEU A 314 -21.89 0.16 -1.60
C LEU A 314 -21.45 1.57 -2.00
N VAL A 315 -20.18 1.84 -1.78
CA VAL A 315 -19.54 3.12 -2.14
C VAL A 315 -18.40 2.85 -3.10
N PHE A 316 -18.41 3.53 -4.23
CA PHE A 316 -17.29 3.56 -5.16
C PHE A 316 -16.44 4.81 -4.93
N SER A 317 -15.13 4.70 -5.12
CA SER A 317 -14.25 5.86 -5.11
C SER A 317 -13.22 5.85 -6.21
N MET A 318 -12.77 7.04 -6.62
CA MET A 318 -11.66 7.23 -7.53
C MET A 318 -10.86 8.49 -7.22
N ALA A 319 -9.61 8.50 -7.63
CA ALA A 319 -8.76 9.68 -7.70
C ALA A 319 -8.76 10.26 -9.12
N LYS A 320 -8.87 11.61 -9.27
CA LYS A 320 -8.77 12.29 -10.57
C LYS A 320 -7.36 12.25 -11.14
N THR A 321 -6.36 12.22 -10.25
CA THR A 321 -4.96 12.15 -10.64
C THR A 321 -4.23 11.07 -9.86
N ARG A 322 -3.23 10.47 -10.50
CA ARG A 322 -2.30 9.55 -9.86
C ARG A 322 -0.87 9.85 -10.27
N LYS A 323 0.02 9.86 -9.31
CA LYS A 323 1.46 9.99 -9.60
C LYS A 323 2.01 8.63 -10.06
N ARG A 324 2.51 8.57 -11.31
CA ARG A 324 3.22 7.42 -11.84
C ARG A 324 4.63 7.85 -12.27
N TYR A 325 5.65 7.36 -11.57
CA TYR A 325 7.03 7.86 -11.67
C TYR A 325 7.10 9.36 -11.29
N GLN A 326 7.48 10.23 -12.20
CA GLN A 326 7.51 11.69 -11.98
C GLN A 326 6.35 12.43 -12.67
N GLU A 327 5.44 11.69 -13.30
CA GLU A 327 4.31 12.27 -14.03
C GLU A 327 3.02 12.15 -13.23
N THR A 328 2.22 13.20 -13.26
CA THR A 328 0.84 13.20 -12.75
C THR A 328 -0.08 12.87 -13.91
N LEU A 329 -0.71 11.70 -13.85
CA LEU A 329 -1.63 11.22 -14.86
C LEU A 329 -3.06 11.54 -14.45
N LEU A 330 -3.82 12.16 -15.35
CA LEU A 330 -5.27 12.29 -15.21
C LEU A 330 -5.89 10.90 -15.31
N GLN A 331 -6.88 10.66 -14.48
CA GLN A 331 -7.62 9.40 -14.43
C GLN A 331 -9.06 9.63 -14.88
N GLU A 332 -9.58 8.67 -15.60
CA GLU A 332 -10.99 8.62 -15.97
C GLU A 332 -11.73 7.59 -15.12
N PRO A 333 -13.02 7.76 -14.86
CA PRO A 333 -13.82 6.75 -14.17
C PRO A 333 -13.77 5.41 -14.90
N SER A 334 -13.75 4.32 -14.13
CA SER A 334 -13.84 2.97 -14.69
C SER A 334 -15.05 2.80 -15.60
N ARG A 335 -14.84 2.17 -16.77
CA ARG A 335 -15.93 1.86 -17.73
C ARG A 335 -17.05 1.03 -17.08
N PHE A 336 -16.74 0.22 -16.07
CA PHE A 336 -17.75 -0.57 -15.36
C PHE A 336 -18.75 0.28 -14.56
N LEU A 337 -18.37 1.50 -14.15
CA LEU A 337 -19.30 2.43 -13.53
C LEU A 337 -20.28 3.02 -14.56
N MET A 338 -19.87 3.12 -15.83
CA MET A 338 -20.69 3.64 -16.90
C MET A 338 -21.77 2.63 -17.35
N GLU A 339 -21.58 1.36 -17.04
CA GLU A 339 -22.56 0.31 -17.30
C GLU A 339 -23.71 0.33 -16.28
N LEU A 340 -23.56 1.07 -15.16
CA LEU A 340 -24.58 1.17 -14.12
C LEU A 340 -25.59 2.29 -14.44
N ASP A 341 -26.88 2.06 -14.14
CA ASP A 341 -27.90 3.10 -14.30
C ASP A 341 -27.56 4.31 -13.41
N PRO A 342 -27.41 5.52 -13.98
CA PRO A 342 -27.15 6.74 -13.23
C PRO A 342 -28.13 7.03 -12.09
N LYS A 343 -29.35 6.54 -12.19
CA LYS A 343 -30.38 6.70 -11.15
C LYS A 343 -30.07 5.95 -9.87
N LEU A 344 -29.16 4.96 -9.93
CA LEU A 344 -28.73 4.19 -8.77
C LEU A 344 -27.76 4.96 -7.87
N PHE A 345 -27.15 6.04 -8.36
CA PHE A 345 -26.17 6.81 -7.59
C PHE A 345 -26.82 7.90 -6.73
N SER A 346 -26.37 8.01 -5.49
CA SER A 346 -26.55 9.21 -4.69
C SER A 346 -25.76 10.37 -5.31
N THR A 347 -26.08 11.60 -4.93
CA THR A 347 -25.28 12.76 -5.36
C THR A 347 -23.80 12.52 -5.04
N PRO A 348 -22.87 12.76 -6.01
CA PRO A 348 -21.44 12.55 -5.75
C PRO A 348 -21.01 13.30 -4.50
N VAL A 349 -20.43 12.60 -3.54
CA VAL A 349 -19.73 13.24 -2.44
C VAL A 349 -18.38 13.68 -3.01
N ILE A 350 -18.30 14.93 -3.46
CA ILE A 350 -17.03 15.56 -3.82
C ILE A 350 -16.20 15.53 -2.54
N GLY A 351 -15.04 14.91 -2.60
CA GLY A 351 -14.10 14.95 -1.48
C GLY A 351 -13.96 16.41 -1.04
N GLU A 352 -14.35 16.72 0.18
CA GLU A 352 -14.24 18.09 0.69
C GLU A 352 -12.76 18.46 0.71
N ALA A 353 -12.29 19.08 -0.38
CA ALA A 353 -11.09 19.89 -0.31
C ALA A 353 -11.24 20.82 0.89
N SER A 354 -10.18 20.96 1.66
CA SER A 354 -10.14 21.68 2.93
C SER A 354 -11.11 22.85 2.99
N LEU A 355 -11.71 23.08 4.14
CA LEU A 355 -12.68 24.14 4.43
C LEU A 355 -12.28 25.56 3.93
N GLU A 356 -11.02 25.76 3.57
CA GLU A 356 -10.48 27.03 3.06
C GLU A 356 -10.73 27.27 1.55
N GLN A 357 -11.04 26.26 0.76
CA GLN A 357 -11.33 26.44 -0.68
C GLN A 357 -12.81 26.59 -1.02
N LYS A 358 -13.71 26.65 -0.05
CA LYS A 358 -15.18 26.81 -0.23
C LYS A 358 -15.62 28.09 -0.97
N GLY A 359 -14.71 29.01 -1.29
CA GLY A 359 -15.05 30.30 -1.94
C GLY A 359 -15.18 30.28 -3.46
N LYS A 360 -14.69 29.26 -4.19
CA LYS A 360 -14.60 29.33 -5.65
C LYS A 360 -15.09 28.12 -6.45
N MET A 361 -15.63 27.07 -5.85
CA MET A 361 -16.17 25.94 -6.62
C MET A 361 -17.65 26.13 -6.91
N LYS A 362 -17.97 26.45 -8.16
CA LYS A 362 -19.32 26.29 -8.71
C LYS A 362 -19.81 24.87 -8.44
N LYS A 363 -21.00 24.71 -7.87
CA LYS A 363 -21.70 23.44 -7.73
C LYS A 363 -21.71 22.75 -9.10
N ARG A 364 -20.83 21.76 -9.32
CA ARG A 364 -20.98 20.85 -10.47
C ARG A 364 -22.22 20.03 -10.21
N SER A 365 -23.20 20.16 -11.09
CA SER A 365 -24.47 19.47 -10.97
C SER A 365 -24.28 17.99 -11.34
N ARG A 366 -25.16 17.13 -10.84
CA ARG A 366 -25.31 15.73 -11.26
C ARG A 366 -25.35 15.60 -12.80
N SER A 367 -25.92 16.62 -13.47
CA SER A 367 -25.96 16.76 -14.92
C SER A 367 -24.59 16.79 -15.58
N ASP A 368 -23.59 17.46 -14.95
CA ASP A 368 -22.25 17.61 -15.55
C ASP A 368 -21.45 16.31 -15.51
N PHE A 369 -21.61 15.53 -14.44
CA PHE A 369 -21.00 14.20 -14.35
C PHE A 369 -21.54 13.28 -15.46
N PHE A 370 -22.87 13.23 -15.61
CA PHE A 370 -23.49 12.36 -16.62
C PHE A 370 -23.43 12.92 -18.06
N GLN A 371 -23.24 14.22 -18.24
CA GLN A 371 -22.94 14.80 -19.56
C GLN A 371 -21.55 14.42 -20.03
N ASN A 372 -20.54 14.45 -19.13
CA ASN A 372 -19.19 13.98 -19.45
C ASN A 372 -19.18 12.48 -19.78
N LEU A 373 -19.97 11.67 -19.06
CA LEU A 373 -20.17 10.25 -19.35
C LEU A 373 -20.79 10.01 -20.74
N LYS A 374 -21.77 10.85 -21.17
CA LYS A 374 -22.40 10.74 -22.47
C LYS A 374 -21.50 11.19 -23.62
N GLN A 375 -20.68 12.23 -23.43
CA GLN A 375 -19.72 12.68 -24.44
C GLN A 375 -18.66 11.64 -24.74
N PHE A 376 -18.24 10.87 -23.72
CA PHE A 376 -17.28 9.78 -23.88
C PHE A 376 -17.84 8.66 -24.78
N ASN A 377 -19.09 8.24 -24.55
CA ASN A 377 -19.77 7.22 -25.36
C ASN A 377 -20.13 7.66 -26.81
N SER A 378 -19.99 8.93 -27.14
CA SER A 378 -20.26 9.44 -28.48
C SER A 378 -19.01 9.60 -29.36
N GLN A 379 -17.81 9.32 -28.81
CA GLN A 379 -16.51 9.37 -29.52
C GLN A 379 -15.86 7.99 -29.72
N SER A 380 -16.56 6.91 -29.35
CA SER A 380 -16.14 5.51 -29.56
C SER A 380 -16.84 4.89 -30.75
#